data_be24c0f0d3005c2a5ab2c44268e331b4
#
_entry.id   be24c0f0d3005c2a5ab2c44268e331b4
#
_cell.length_a   1.000
_cell.length_b   1.000
_cell.length_c   1.000
_cell.angle_alpha   90.00
_cell.angle_beta   90.00
_cell.angle_gamma   90.00
#
_symmetry.space_group_name_H-M   'P 1'
#
loop_
_entity.id
_entity.type
_entity.pdbx_description
1 polymer ?
#
loop_
_entity_poly.entity_id
_entity_poly.type
_entity_poly.pdbx_seq_one_letter_code
_entity_poly.pdbx_strand_id
1 'polypeptide(L)'
;KEVLARFVDQMIDEKRVPKTDRLRAELEEKLSDAVMTEILMNLPDYLLDKINAAYDENRASEELIEEIVREAGIDTTQIARKAMLNFREEFLA
;
A
#
# COMPACT_ATOMS: atom_id res chain seq x y z
N LYS A 1 10.60 0.65 1.40
CA LYS A 1 10.72 -0.83 1.36
C LYS A 1 11.21 -1.39 2.68
N GLU A 2 12.24 -0.76 3.26
CA GLU A 2 12.73 -1.19 4.56
C GLU A 2 11.69 -1.07 5.66
N VAL A 3 10.90 -0.01 5.60
CA VAL A 3 9.85 0.22 6.59
C VAL A 3 8.80 -0.89 6.51
N LEU A 4 8.40 -1.27 5.31
CA LEU A 4 7.44 -2.35 5.12
C LEU A 4 7.99 -3.68 5.61
N ALA A 5 9.25 -3.96 5.30
CA ALA A 5 9.90 -5.21 5.71
C ALA A 5 9.96 -5.32 7.24
N ARG A 6 10.33 -4.24 7.92
CA ARG A 6 10.38 -4.21 9.38
C ARG A 6 9.00 -4.40 10.00
N PHE A 7 8.02 -3.74 9.43
CA PHE A 7 6.64 -3.83 9.91
C PHE A 7 6.13 -5.26 9.78
N VAL A 8 6.39 -5.90 8.64
CA VAL A 8 6.01 -7.28 8.40
C VAL A 8 6.69 -8.22 9.39
N ASP A 9 8.00 -8.03 9.60
CA ASP A 9 8.73 -8.86 10.55
C ASP A 9 8.15 -8.75 11.96
N GLN A 10 7.80 -7.54 12.39
CA GLN A 10 7.19 -7.33 13.69
C GLN A 10 5.83 -8.02 13.82
N MET A 11 5.02 -7.96 12.76
CA MET A 11 3.73 -8.64 12.75
C MET A 11 3.90 -10.16 12.91
N ILE A 12 4.85 -10.72 12.19
CA ILE A 12 5.13 -12.15 12.26
C ILE A 12 5.57 -12.53 13.67
N ASP A 13 6.46 -11.73 14.26
CA ASP A 13 6.94 -11.96 15.62
C ASP A 13 5.80 -11.91 16.63
N GLU A 14 4.91 -10.93 16.49
CA GLU A 14 3.78 -10.77 17.41
C GLU A 14 2.79 -11.94 17.31
N LYS A 15 2.58 -12.44 16.10
CA LYS A 15 1.68 -13.57 15.90
C LYS A 15 2.32 -14.89 16.32
N ARG A 16 3.64 -14.91 16.47
CA ARG A 16 4.39 -16.10 16.89
C ARG A 16 4.27 -17.26 15.91
N VAL A 17 4.30 -16.93 14.61
CA VAL A 17 4.35 -17.94 13.56
C VAL A 17 5.76 -17.99 12.99
N PRO A 18 6.15 -19.10 12.32
CA PRO A 18 7.48 -19.17 11.72
C PRO A 18 7.72 -18.07 10.69
N LYS A 19 8.86 -17.43 10.78
CA LYS A 19 9.24 -16.35 9.87
C LYS A 19 9.97 -16.96 8.68
N THR A 20 9.24 -17.18 7.59
CA THR A 20 9.81 -17.71 6.36
C THR A 20 9.88 -16.63 5.31
N ASP A 21 10.78 -16.81 4.34
CA ASP A 21 10.91 -15.86 3.23
C ASP A 21 9.61 -15.77 2.44
N ARG A 22 8.92 -16.88 2.28
CA ARG A 22 7.66 -16.92 1.56
C ARG A 22 6.59 -16.11 2.27
N LEU A 23 6.44 -16.26 3.57
CA LEU A 23 5.46 -15.52 4.35
C LEU A 23 5.77 -14.02 4.31
N ARG A 24 7.04 -13.66 4.46
CA ARG A 24 7.46 -12.27 4.36
C ARG A 24 7.07 -11.66 3.03
N ALA A 25 7.39 -12.36 1.93
CA ALA A 25 7.10 -11.86 0.59
C ALA A 25 5.61 -11.68 0.36
N GLU A 26 4.81 -12.64 0.80
CA GLU A 26 3.35 -12.56 0.67
C GLU A 26 2.78 -11.39 1.46
N LEU A 27 3.24 -11.21 2.70
CA LEU A 27 2.74 -10.13 3.53
C LEU A 27 3.19 -8.76 3.03
N GLU A 28 4.42 -8.65 2.55
CA GLU A 28 4.89 -7.38 1.98
C GLU A 28 4.07 -6.99 0.76
N GLU A 29 3.77 -7.93 -0.10
CA GLU A 29 2.97 -7.68 -1.29
C GLU A 29 1.55 -7.26 -0.91
N LYS A 30 0.91 -8.00 -0.02
CA LYS A 30 -0.45 -7.68 0.42
C LYS A 30 -0.52 -6.35 1.16
N LEU A 31 0.48 -6.06 1.97
CA LEU A 31 0.54 -4.80 2.70
C LEU A 31 0.71 -3.63 1.73
N SER A 32 1.60 -3.78 0.76
CA SER A 32 1.80 -2.77 -0.26
C SER A 32 0.51 -2.50 -1.05
N ASP A 33 -0.19 -3.56 -1.42
CA ASP A 33 -1.46 -3.44 -2.13
C ASP A 33 -2.52 -2.75 -1.27
N ALA A 34 -2.57 -3.07 0.02
CA ALA A 34 -3.52 -2.45 0.94
C ALA A 34 -3.27 -0.95 1.08
N VAL A 35 -2.00 -0.56 1.20
CA VAL A 35 -1.62 0.85 1.29
C VAL A 35 -2.00 1.58 0.00
N MET A 36 -1.66 1.00 -1.14
CA MET A 36 -1.98 1.63 -2.44
C MET A 36 -3.48 1.78 -2.61
N THR A 37 -4.26 0.76 -2.25
CA THR A 37 -5.72 0.81 -2.34
C THR A 37 -6.28 1.96 -1.52
N GLU A 38 -5.79 2.13 -0.28
CA GLU A 38 -6.26 3.23 0.56
C GLU A 38 -5.90 4.60 -0.01
N ILE A 39 -4.72 4.72 -0.58
CA ILE A 39 -4.32 5.97 -1.23
C ILE A 39 -5.25 6.28 -2.40
N LEU A 40 -5.51 5.29 -3.24
CA LEU A 40 -6.37 5.47 -4.40
C LEU A 40 -7.80 5.84 -3.99
N MET A 41 -8.30 5.22 -2.92
CA MET A 41 -9.65 5.53 -2.42
C MET A 41 -9.79 6.94 -1.87
N ASN A 42 -8.68 7.60 -1.58
CA ASN A 42 -8.69 8.98 -1.11
C ASN A 42 -8.47 10.01 -2.22
N LEU A 43 -8.34 9.55 -3.46
CA LEU A 43 -8.17 10.46 -4.60
C LEU A 43 -9.52 10.98 -5.08
N PRO A 44 -9.58 12.24 -5.55
CA PRO A 44 -10.78 12.73 -6.23
C PRO A 44 -11.06 11.90 -7.50
N ASP A 45 -12.32 11.83 -7.88
CA ASP A 45 -12.73 11.01 -9.04
C ASP A 45 -11.98 11.37 -10.31
N TYR A 46 -11.74 12.66 -10.56
CA TYR A 46 -11.07 13.06 -11.80
C TYR A 46 -9.63 12.56 -11.88
N LEU A 47 -8.97 12.37 -10.73
CA LEU A 47 -7.62 11.83 -10.70
C LEU A 47 -7.63 10.31 -10.83
N LEU A 48 -8.63 9.64 -10.27
CA LEU A 48 -8.81 8.21 -10.50
C LEU A 48 -9.06 7.93 -11.97
N ASP A 49 -9.85 8.78 -12.62
CA ASP A 49 -10.09 8.65 -14.07
C ASP A 49 -8.80 8.78 -14.86
N LYS A 50 -7.90 9.66 -14.45
CA LYS A 50 -6.59 9.79 -15.09
C LYS A 50 -5.77 8.52 -14.99
N ILE A 51 -5.79 7.89 -13.81
CA ILE A 51 -5.06 6.64 -13.59
C ILE A 51 -5.65 5.54 -14.45
N ASN A 52 -6.98 5.41 -14.46
CA ASN A 52 -7.66 4.41 -15.27
C ASN A 52 -7.37 4.59 -16.76
N ALA A 53 -7.38 5.83 -17.24
CA ALA A 53 -7.05 6.12 -18.62
C ALA A 53 -5.62 5.73 -18.95
N ALA A 54 -4.69 5.97 -18.03
CA ALA A 54 -3.29 5.60 -18.24
C ALA A 54 -3.14 4.07 -18.35
N TYR A 55 -3.85 3.31 -17.53
CA TYR A 55 -3.84 1.86 -17.64
C TYR A 55 -4.42 1.39 -18.95
N ASP A 56 -5.56 1.95 -19.36
CA ASP A 56 -6.20 1.59 -20.63
C ASP A 56 -5.32 1.88 -21.85
N GLU A 57 -4.47 2.92 -21.74
CA GLU A 57 -3.58 3.33 -22.82
C GLU A 57 -2.16 2.78 -22.66
N ASN A 58 -1.95 1.90 -21.72
CA ASN A 58 -0.64 1.31 -21.41
C ASN A 58 0.44 2.35 -21.08
N ARG A 59 0.05 3.45 -20.44
CA ARG A 59 0.95 4.51 -20.01
C ARG A 59 1.19 4.54 -18.52
N ALA A 60 0.54 3.63 -17.77
CA ALA A 60 0.66 3.61 -16.32
C ALA A 60 2.07 3.26 -15.88
N SER A 61 2.58 4.02 -14.91
CA SER A 61 3.89 3.79 -14.32
C SER A 61 3.86 4.28 -12.88
N GLU A 62 4.82 3.85 -12.07
CA GLU A 62 4.94 4.34 -10.70
C GLU A 62 5.09 5.85 -10.66
N GLU A 63 5.90 6.41 -11.57
CA GLU A 63 6.15 7.84 -11.62
C GLU A 63 4.88 8.62 -11.93
N LEU A 64 4.07 8.12 -12.87
CA LEU A 64 2.81 8.78 -13.22
C LEU A 64 1.84 8.75 -12.04
N ILE A 65 1.73 7.61 -11.38
CA ILE A 65 0.84 7.48 -10.22
C ILE A 65 1.30 8.40 -9.09
N GLU A 66 2.60 8.48 -8.84
CA GLU A 66 3.16 9.38 -7.85
C GLU A 66 2.85 10.84 -8.15
N GLU A 67 2.95 11.25 -9.42
CA GLU A 67 2.61 12.60 -9.83
C GLU A 67 1.14 12.91 -9.57
N ILE A 68 0.26 11.97 -9.91
CA ILE A 68 -1.18 12.15 -9.71
C ILE A 68 -1.50 12.25 -8.23
N VAL A 69 -0.90 11.40 -7.41
CA VAL A 69 -1.09 11.43 -5.96
C VAL A 69 -0.59 12.76 -5.38
N ARG A 70 0.54 13.25 -5.88
CA ARG A 70 1.10 14.54 -5.46
C ARG A 70 0.16 15.69 -5.82
N GLU A 71 -0.43 15.62 -7.01
CA GLU A 71 -1.40 16.62 -7.46
C GLU A 71 -2.61 16.69 -6.53
N ALA A 72 -3.02 15.55 -5.98
CA ALA A 72 -4.17 15.47 -5.09
C ALA A 72 -3.94 16.19 -3.76
N GLY A 73 -2.70 16.35 -3.34
CA GLY A 73 -2.36 17.05 -2.10
C GLY A 73 -2.80 16.32 -0.84
N ILE A 74 -3.03 15.01 -0.93
CA ILE A 74 -3.44 14.22 0.24
C ILE A 74 -2.23 13.83 1.09
N ASP A 75 -2.46 13.58 2.37
CA ASP A 75 -1.41 13.15 3.29
C ASP A 75 -1.22 11.64 3.16
N THR A 76 -0.36 11.23 2.23
CA THR A 76 -0.11 9.81 1.96
C THR A 76 0.54 9.09 3.13
N THR A 77 1.35 9.81 3.93
CA THR A 77 2.00 9.22 5.09
C THR A 77 0.98 8.77 6.13
N GLN A 78 0.01 9.63 6.41
CA GLN A 78 -1.04 9.31 7.36
C GLN A 78 -1.96 8.21 6.84
N ILE A 79 -2.31 8.26 5.56
CA ILE A 79 -3.14 7.24 4.94
C ILE A 79 -2.44 5.88 4.99
N ALA A 80 -1.16 5.86 4.65
CA ALA A 80 -0.38 4.63 4.67
C ALA A 80 -0.29 4.05 6.08
N ARG A 81 -0.05 4.92 7.08
CA ARG A 81 0.03 4.47 8.47
C ARG A 81 -1.25 3.81 8.93
N LYS A 82 -2.39 4.44 8.61
CA LYS A 82 -3.69 3.90 8.98
C LYS A 82 -3.95 2.56 8.31
N ALA A 83 -3.62 2.45 7.03
CA ALA A 83 -3.77 1.20 6.28
C ALA A 83 -2.92 0.09 6.88
N MET A 84 -1.69 0.42 7.26
CA MET A 84 -0.78 -0.55 7.87
C MET A 84 -1.29 -1.04 9.23
N LEU A 85 -1.82 -0.14 10.05
CA LEU A 85 -2.37 -0.51 11.35
C LEU A 85 -3.61 -1.38 11.20
N ASN A 86 -4.48 -1.08 10.24
CA ASN A 86 -5.65 -1.90 9.97
C ASN A 86 -5.23 -3.30 9.49
N PHE A 87 -4.24 -3.36 8.62
CA PHE A 87 -3.71 -4.62 8.12
C PHE A 87 -3.17 -5.47 9.28
N ARG A 88 -2.42 -4.83 10.17
CA ARG A 88 -1.87 -5.51 11.34
C ARG A 88 -2.97 -6.08 12.24
N GLU A 89 -4.01 -5.30 12.50
CA GLU A 89 -5.14 -5.78 13.30
C GLU A 89 -5.77 -7.03 12.72
N GLU A 90 -5.99 -7.03 11.41
CA GLU A 90 -6.60 -8.18 10.73
C GLU A 90 -5.69 -9.39 10.77
N PHE A 91 -4.39 -9.18 10.59
CA PHE A 91 -3.43 -10.27 10.61
C PHE A 91 -3.34 -10.92 11.99
N LEU A 92 -3.37 -10.11 13.05
CA LEU A 92 -3.23 -10.60 14.44
C LEU A 92 -4.54 -11.13 15.03
N ALA A 93 -5.66 -10.86 14.40
CA ALA A 93 -6.97 -11.29 14.89
C ALA A 93 -7.15 -12.80 14.90
#